data_9d650436f921cb1e7e5b1bea5cc98914
#
_entry.id   9d650436f921cb1e7e5b1bea5cc98914
#
_cell.length_a   1.000
_cell.length_b   1.000
_cell.length_c   1.000
_cell.angle_alpha   90.00
_cell.angle_beta   90.00
_cell.angle_gamma   90.00
#
_symmetry.space_group_name_H-M   'P 1'
#
loop_
_entity.id
_entity.type
_entity.pdbx_description
1 polymer ?
#
loop_
_entity_poly.entity_id
_entity_poly.type
_entity_poly.pdbx_seq_one_letter_code
_entity_poly.pdbx_strand_id
1 'polypeptide(L)'
;MSEQAKVQELPKGKVSRRNVLKAAMAAGGAAVLGFPMIAKGQAGPISMRWQSTWPQKDIFHEYALDFAKKVNDMTGGDLKIEVLPAGAVVPAFGLLDAVSKGTLDGGHGVLVYHYGKQTALALWGSGPAFGMDANTLLAWHKYGGGRELLDKLYKSIGANVVSFPYGPMPTQPLGWFKKPITKADDFKGLKFRTVGISIDVFTGLGAAVNALPGGEIVPAMDRGLLDAAEFNNASSDRILGFPDVSKVCMLQSYHQSAEQFEIMFNKTKYDALPEKMRAVIGYAVEAASADMAWKAIDRYSKDYIEMQTKQNVKFYKTPDAVLQTQLKVYDQAAAKKAADNPLFKEIEASQRQFAQRSVKWYLDTQVSSRMAYNHYFAKPAAQKS
;
A
#
# COMPACT_ATOMS: atom_id res chain seq x y z
N MET A 1 -64.04 6.07 -59.31
CA MET A 1 -63.93 4.77 -59.96
C MET A 1 -62.99 3.92 -59.14
N SER A 2 -63.59 2.94 -58.52
CA SER A 2 -63.01 2.01 -57.59
C SER A 2 -62.38 0.84 -58.32
N GLU A 3 -61.25 0.35 -57.83
CA GLU A 3 -60.84 -1.02 -58.12
C GLU A 3 -60.26 -1.64 -56.81
N GLN A 4 -61.04 -2.60 -56.34
CA GLN A 4 -60.69 -3.40 -55.17
C GLN A 4 -59.80 -4.58 -55.63
N ALA A 5 -58.63 -4.69 -55.03
CA ALA A 5 -57.80 -5.88 -55.18
C ALA A 5 -58.13 -6.90 -54.12
N LYS A 6 -58.58 -8.10 -54.53
CA LYS A 6 -58.89 -9.26 -53.71
C LYS A 6 -57.63 -9.81 -53.04
N VAL A 7 -57.67 -9.97 -51.73
CA VAL A 7 -56.70 -10.77 -50.93
C VAL A 7 -57.06 -12.23 -51.08
N GLN A 8 -56.16 -13.04 -51.57
CA GLN A 8 -56.24 -14.49 -51.62
C GLN A 8 -55.65 -15.10 -50.35
N GLU A 9 -56.49 -15.78 -49.59
CA GLU A 9 -56.06 -16.54 -48.39
C GLU A 9 -55.27 -17.78 -48.77
N LEU A 10 -54.11 -17.99 -48.15
CA LEU A 10 -53.30 -19.20 -48.26
C LEU A 10 -53.72 -20.22 -47.16
N PRO A 11 -53.74 -21.53 -47.44
CA PRO A 11 -54.22 -22.55 -46.53
C PRO A 11 -53.24 -22.81 -45.39
N LYS A 12 -53.74 -22.88 -44.17
CA LYS A 12 -53.00 -23.28 -42.95
C LYS A 12 -52.72 -24.78 -42.97
N GLY A 13 -51.53 -25.16 -43.49
CA GLY A 13 -51.03 -26.51 -43.32
C GLY A 13 -50.05 -26.61 -42.12
N LYS A 14 -50.35 -27.46 -41.14
CA LYS A 14 -49.45 -27.79 -40.02
C LYS A 14 -48.22 -28.48 -40.55
N VAL A 15 -47.09 -27.79 -40.60
CA VAL A 15 -45.78 -28.40 -40.93
C VAL A 15 -45.25 -29.13 -39.69
N SER A 16 -45.21 -30.45 -39.74
CA SER A 16 -44.64 -31.28 -38.67
C SER A 16 -43.11 -31.07 -38.59
N ARG A 17 -42.57 -30.92 -37.37
CA ARG A 17 -41.13 -30.80 -37.07
C ARG A 17 -40.31 -31.92 -37.73
N ARG A 18 -40.92 -33.07 -37.98
CA ARG A 18 -40.27 -34.25 -38.62
C ARG A 18 -40.05 -34.04 -40.13
N ASN A 19 -40.82 -33.23 -40.81
CA ASN A 19 -40.68 -32.95 -42.22
C ASN A 19 -39.66 -31.85 -42.50
N VAL A 20 -39.43 -30.94 -41.58
CA VAL A 20 -38.33 -29.93 -41.68
C VAL A 20 -36.97 -30.57 -41.52
N LEU A 21 -36.83 -31.58 -40.69
CA LEU A 21 -35.58 -32.32 -40.53
C LEU A 21 -35.25 -33.21 -41.74
N LYS A 22 -36.25 -33.75 -42.42
CA LYS A 22 -36.00 -34.54 -43.64
C LYS A 22 -35.66 -33.68 -44.87
N ALA A 23 -36.16 -32.47 -44.96
CA ALA A 23 -35.78 -31.52 -46.01
C ALA A 23 -34.35 -30.98 -45.84
N ALA A 24 -33.83 -30.88 -44.61
CA ALA A 24 -32.47 -30.46 -44.34
C ALA A 24 -31.40 -31.52 -44.70
N MET A 25 -31.78 -32.81 -44.77
CA MET A 25 -30.88 -33.89 -45.15
C MET A 25 -30.82 -34.16 -46.67
N ALA A 26 -31.71 -33.60 -47.48
CA ALA A 26 -31.75 -33.83 -48.94
C ALA A 26 -31.02 -32.76 -49.76
N ALA A 27 -30.53 -31.71 -49.13
CA ALA A 27 -29.70 -30.70 -49.76
C ALA A 27 -28.23 -30.95 -49.40
N GLY A 28 -27.72 -32.12 -49.82
CA GLY A 28 -26.31 -32.46 -49.70
C GLY A 28 -25.48 -31.56 -50.61
N GLY A 29 -24.51 -30.84 -50.06
CA GLY A 29 -23.45 -30.21 -50.84
C GLY A 29 -23.27 -28.72 -50.68
N ALA A 30 -23.52 -28.12 -49.51
CA ALA A 30 -22.93 -26.83 -49.17
C ALA A 30 -21.73 -27.04 -48.26
N ALA A 31 -20.54 -26.73 -48.77
CA ALA A 31 -19.31 -26.72 -48.02
C ALA A 31 -19.54 -25.89 -46.73
N VAL A 32 -19.56 -26.58 -45.59
CA VAL A 32 -19.41 -25.95 -44.30
C VAL A 32 -18.01 -25.34 -44.32
N LEU A 33 -17.94 -24.06 -44.65
CA LEU A 33 -16.78 -23.23 -44.26
C LEU A 33 -16.73 -23.31 -42.74
N GLY A 34 -16.06 -24.33 -42.25
CA GLY A 34 -15.64 -24.42 -40.87
C GLY A 34 -14.73 -23.21 -40.63
N PHE A 35 -15.30 -22.11 -40.09
CA PHE A 35 -14.48 -21.21 -39.34
C PHE A 35 -13.75 -22.06 -38.31
N PRO A 36 -12.42 -22.03 -38.27
CA PRO A 36 -11.73 -22.68 -37.16
C PRO A 36 -12.24 -22.01 -35.89
N MET A 37 -13.21 -22.63 -35.22
CA MET A 37 -13.38 -22.44 -33.81
C MET A 37 -12.04 -22.90 -33.21
N ILE A 38 -11.14 -21.94 -33.00
CA ILE A 38 -10.07 -22.13 -32.08
C ILE A 38 -10.81 -22.31 -30.75
N ALA A 39 -11.08 -23.57 -30.40
CA ALA A 39 -11.31 -23.95 -29.02
C ALA A 39 -10.00 -23.55 -28.31
N LYS A 40 -9.91 -22.29 -27.85
CA LYS A 40 -8.99 -21.96 -26.79
C LYS A 40 -9.36 -22.95 -25.70
N GLY A 41 -8.55 -23.98 -25.54
CA GLY A 41 -8.59 -24.80 -24.34
C GLY A 41 -8.59 -23.81 -23.21
N GLN A 42 -9.69 -23.71 -22.49
CA GLN A 42 -9.82 -22.84 -21.35
C GLN A 42 -8.88 -23.45 -20.31
N ALA A 43 -7.61 -23.02 -20.36
CA ALA A 43 -6.71 -23.28 -19.24
C ALA A 43 -7.47 -22.77 -18.00
N GLY A 44 -7.63 -23.61 -16.99
CA GLY A 44 -8.34 -23.23 -15.78
C GLY A 44 -7.73 -21.96 -15.17
N PRO A 45 -8.40 -21.32 -14.22
CA PRO A 45 -7.91 -20.09 -13.63
C PRO A 45 -6.50 -20.28 -13.06
N ILE A 46 -5.64 -19.30 -13.29
CA ILE A 46 -4.31 -19.24 -12.68
C ILE A 46 -4.51 -18.91 -11.21
N SER A 47 -3.95 -19.71 -10.32
CA SER A 47 -3.99 -19.48 -8.89
C SER A 47 -2.61 -19.09 -8.36
N MET A 48 -2.55 -18.05 -7.52
CA MET A 48 -1.33 -17.58 -6.88
C MET A 48 -1.49 -17.60 -5.37
N ARG A 49 -0.47 -18.07 -4.67
CA ARG A 49 -0.41 -18.10 -3.21
C ARG A 49 0.50 -17.00 -2.70
N TRP A 50 -0.09 -16.08 -1.94
CA TRP A 50 0.55 -14.91 -1.38
C TRP A 50 0.54 -14.91 0.13
N GLN A 51 1.39 -14.09 0.71
CA GLN A 51 1.33 -13.74 2.12
C GLN A 51 1.49 -12.23 2.28
N SER A 52 0.75 -11.63 3.22
CA SER A 52 1.02 -10.28 3.68
C SER A 52 1.98 -10.26 4.86
N THR A 53 2.59 -9.11 5.15
CA THR A 53 3.41 -8.92 6.37
C THR A 53 2.58 -8.52 7.60
N TRP A 54 1.25 -8.59 7.51
CA TRP A 54 0.31 -8.05 8.48
C TRP A 54 -0.42 -9.15 9.25
N PRO A 55 -0.72 -8.94 10.56
CA PRO A 55 -1.66 -9.77 11.29
C PRO A 55 -3.02 -9.81 10.60
N GLN A 56 -3.73 -10.96 10.71
CA GLN A 56 -5.01 -11.17 10.05
C GLN A 56 -6.08 -10.10 10.37
N LYS A 57 -6.05 -9.55 11.59
CA LYS A 57 -7.01 -8.53 12.04
C LYS A 57 -6.66 -7.10 11.62
N ASP A 58 -5.45 -6.86 11.10
CA ASP A 58 -4.98 -5.54 10.72
C ASP A 58 -5.67 -5.06 9.43
N ILE A 59 -6.03 -3.78 9.37
CA ILE A 59 -6.56 -3.15 8.16
C ILE A 59 -5.59 -3.27 6.97
N PHE A 60 -4.30 -3.40 7.21
CA PHE A 60 -3.30 -3.63 6.17
C PHE A 60 -3.45 -4.99 5.50
N HIS A 61 -3.86 -6.02 6.25
CA HIS A 61 -4.22 -7.31 5.65
C HIS A 61 -5.51 -7.19 4.81
N GLU A 62 -6.49 -6.40 5.27
CA GLU A 62 -7.70 -6.08 4.50
C GLU A 62 -7.34 -5.42 3.15
N TYR A 63 -6.38 -4.48 3.12
CA TYR A 63 -5.91 -3.85 1.87
C TYR A 63 -5.28 -4.87 0.90
N ALA A 64 -4.55 -5.86 1.42
CA ALA A 64 -4.02 -6.93 0.59
C ALA A 64 -5.13 -7.80 -0.03
N LEU A 65 -6.18 -8.11 0.76
CA LEU A 65 -7.36 -8.84 0.29
C LEU A 65 -8.18 -8.01 -0.74
N ASP A 66 -8.30 -6.71 -0.53
CA ASP A 66 -8.96 -5.79 -1.46
C ASP A 66 -8.25 -5.73 -2.83
N PHE A 67 -6.92 -5.71 -2.83
CA PHE A 67 -6.15 -5.82 -4.07
C PHE A 67 -6.40 -7.16 -4.78
N ALA A 68 -6.29 -8.26 -4.05
CA ALA A 68 -6.53 -9.60 -4.59
C ALA A 68 -7.95 -9.74 -5.19
N LYS A 69 -8.95 -9.18 -4.50
CA LYS A 69 -10.33 -9.14 -4.98
C LYS A 69 -10.45 -8.35 -6.28
N LYS A 70 -9.84 -7.16 -6.37
CA LYS A 70 -9.85 -6.33 -7.59
C LYS A 70 -9.23 -7.05 -8.77
N VAL A 71 -8.11 -7.74 -8.58
CA VAL A 71 -7.48 -8.57 -9.64
C VAL A 71 -8.43 -9.68 -10.08
N ASN A 72 -9.04 -10.41 -9.15
CA ASN A 72 -9.98 -11.48 -9.46
C ASN A 72 -11.21 -10.97 -10.23
N ASP A 73 -11.80 -9.85 -9.80
CA ASP A 73 -12.97 -9.26 -10.45
C ASP A 73 -12.64 -8.75 -11.87
N MET A 74 -11.53 -8.02 -12.02
CA MET A 74 -11.11 -7.46 -13.31
C MET A 74 -10.66 -8.52 -14.33
N THR A 75 -10.22 -9.69 -13.86
CA THR A 75 -9.87 -10.82 -14.72
C THR A 75 -11.04 -11.76 -14.99
N GLY A 76 -12.23 -11.48 -14.42
CA GLY A 76 -13.38 -12.38 -14.53
C GLY A 76 -13.16 -13.73 -13.87
N GLY A 77 -12.25 -13.81 -12.89
CA GLY A 77 -11.89 -15.03 -12.17
C GLY A 77 -10.76 -15.84 -12.80
N ASP A 78 -10.17 -15.38 -13.91
CA ASP A 78 -9.07 -16.08 -14.58
C ASP A 78 -7.75 -16.02 -13.81
N LEU A 79 -7.58 -15.03 -12.92
CA LEU A 79 -6.44 -14.93 -11.99
C LEU A 79 -6.95 -14.79 -10.56
N LYS A 80 -6.65 -15.80 -9.74
CA LYS A 80 -7.02 -15.85 -8.32
C LYS A 80 -5.79 -15.70 -7.45
N ILE A 81 -5.84 -14.78 -6.51
CA ILE A 81 -4.78 -14.56 -5.52
C ILE A 81 -5.34 -14.93 -4.14
N GLU A 82 -4.78 -15.97 -3.53
CA GLU A 82 -5.00 -16.30 -2.12
C GLU A 82 -4.00 -15.55 -1.26
N VAL A 83 -4.44 -14.73 -0.31
CA VAL A 83 -3.56 -13.95 0.57
C VAL A 83 -3.63 -14.48 2.00
N LEU A 84 -2.53 -15.01 2.47
CA LEU A 84 -2.35 -15.50 3.84
C LEU A 84 -1.84 -14.37 4.76
N PRO A 85 -2.18 -14.37 6.05
CA PRO A 85 -1.64 -13.40 7.01
C PRO A 85 -0.16 -13.68 7.34
N ALA A 86 0.48 -12.72 7.99
CA ALA A 86 1.86 -12.83 8.46
C ALA A 86 2.09 -14.09 9.29
N GLY A 87 3.21 -14.77 9.04
CA GLY A 87 3.61 -15.97 9.78
C GLY A 87 2.96 -17.27 9.30
N ALA A 88 2.03 -17.23 8.34
CA ALA A 88 1.41 -18.46 7.81
C ALA A 88 2.40 -19.34 7.01
N VAL A 89 3.37 -18.74 6.31
CA VAL A 89 4.41 -19.42 5.54
C VAL A 89 5.79 -19.01 6.02
N VAL A 90 6.04 -17.71 6.17
CA VAL A 90 7.32 -17.15 6.62
C VAL A 90 7.09 -16.01 7.62
N PRO A 91 8.07 -15.71 8.51
CA PRO A 91 8.03 -14.49 9.31
C PRO A 91 7.89 -13.25 8.42
N ALA A 92 7.27 -12.16 8.93
CA ALA A 92 6.96 -10.96 8.15
C ALA A 92 8.18 -10.39 7.40
N PHE A 93 9.34 -10.29 8.05
CA PHE A 93 10.58 -9.78 7.42
C PHE A 93 11.22 -10.75 6.41
N GLY A 94 10.73 -12.00 6.33
CA GLY A 94 11.18 -13.01 5.35
C GLY A 94 10.42 -12.95 4.02
N LEU A 95 9.44 -12.06 3.85
CA LEU A 95 8.54 -12.05 2.71
C LEU A 95 9.30 -11.90 1.37
N LEU A 96 10.22 -10.92 1.26
CA LEU A 96 10.98 -10.70 0.02
C LEU A 96 11.75 -11.94 -0.42
N ASP A 97 12.39 -12.64 0.51
CA ASP A 97 13.12 -13.86 0.20
C ASP A 97 12.21 -14.99 -0.27
N ALA A 98 11.06 -15.15 0.39
CA ALA A 98 10.08 -16.17 0.04
C ALA A 98 9.50 -15.95 -1.37
N VAL A 99 9.17 -14.69 -1.71
CA VAL A 99 8.69 -14.33 -3.04
C VAL A 99 9.81 -14.47 -4.08
N SER A 100 11.00 -13.97 -3.80
CA SER A 100 12.14 -14.04 -4.72
C SER A 100 12.52 -15.48 -5.06
N LYS A 101 12.48 -16.40 -4.09
CA LYS A 101 12.77 -17.84 -4.26
C LYS A 101 11.61 -18.63 -4.84
N GLY A 102 10.42 -18.05 -4.97
CA GLY A 102 9.22 -18.72 -5.48
C GLY A 102 8.53 -19.66 -4.47
N THR A 103 8.86 -19.57 -3.17
CA THR A 103 8.11 -20.22 -2.09
C THR A 103 6.69 -19.65 -1.97
N LEU A 104 6.56 -18.36 -2.29
CA LEU A 104 5.31 -17.64 -2.49
C LEU A 104 5.31 -17.07 -3.92
N ASP A 105 4.14 -17.01 -4.54
CA ASP A 105 4.00 -16.43 -5.88
C ASP A 105 4.02 -14.89 -5.85
N GLY A 106 3.70 -14.32 -4.69
CA GLY A 106 3.74 -12.89 -4.45
C GLY A 106 3.49 -12.54 -3.00
N GLY A 107 3.38 -11.25 -2.73
CA GLY A 107 3.17 -10.77 -1.37
C GLY A 107 2.78 -9.30 -1.29
N HIS A 108 2.35 -8.91 -0.10
CA HIS A 108 1.97 -7.56 0.25
C HIS A 108 2.71 -7.12 1.51
N GLY A 109 3.47 -6.04 1.41
CA GLY A 109 4.31 -5.56 2.49
C GLY A 109 4.67 -4.09 2.35
N VAL A 110 5.84 -3.73 2.86
CA VAL A 110 6.45 -2.40 2.73
C VAL A 110 7.95 -2.53 2.47
N LEU A 111 8.48 -1.62 1.64
CA LEU A 111 9.89 -1.64 1.26
C LEU A 111 10.85 -1.43 2.44
N VAL A 112 10.42 -0.67 3.44
CA VAL A 112 11.24 -0.38 4.63
C VAL A 112 11.58 -1.62 5.47
N TYR A 113 10.79 -2.70 5.35
CA TYR A 113 11.09 -3.97 6.03
C TYR A 113 12.30 -4.71 5.44
N HIS A 114 12.75 -4.29 4.27
CA HIS A 114 13.92 -4.86 3.58
C HIS A 114 15.19 -4.02 3.78
N TYR A 115 15.16 -3.03 4.70
CA TYR A 115 16.27 -2.13 4.99
C TYR A 115 17.59 -2.85 5.28
N GLY A 116 17.55 -3.95 6.02
CA GLY A 116 18.74 -4.74 6.33
C GLY A 116 19.40 -5.42 5.11
N LYS A 117 18.67 -5.57 3.99
CA LYS A 117 19.20 -6.14 2.74
C LYS A 117 19.80 -5.07 1.84
N GLN A 118 19.10 -3.96 1.75
CA GLN A 118 19.51 -2.81 0.95
C GLN A 118 18.94 -1.52 1.55
N THR A 119 19.83 -0.69 2.07
CA THR A 119 19.45 0.51 2.83
C THR A 119 18.61 1.51 2.02
N ALA A 120 18.81 1.56 0.70
CA ALA A 120 18.07 2.46 -0.18
C ALA A 120 16.58 2.12 -0.31
N LEU A 121 16.14 0.88 0.03
CA LEU A 121 14.71 0.51 0.07
C LEU A 121 13.92 1.34 1.09
N ALA A 122 14.59 1.87 2.12
CA ALA A 122 13.97 2.77 3.08
C ALA A 122 13.45 4.07 2.45
N LEU A 123 14.00 4.52 1.34
CA LEU A 123 13.62 5.80 0.70
C LEU A 123 12.20 5.80 0.13
N TRP A 124 11.50 4.65 0.08
CA TRP A 124 10.08 4.56 -0.26
C TRP A 124 9.14 4.63 0.94
N GLY A 125 9.62 4.93 2.14
CA GLY A 125 8.71 4.98 3.28
C GLY A 125 9.33 5.36 4.61
N SER A 126 10.58 5.82 4.64
CA SER A 126 11.23 6.20 5.89
C SER A 126 11.98 7.52 5.72
N GLY A 127 11.92 8.37 6.74
CA GLY A 127 12.49 9.72 6.71
C GLY A 127 11.50 10.80 6.28
N PRO A 128 11.99 12.04 6.05
CA PRO A 128 11.16 13.21 5.80
C PRO A 128 10.64 13.33 4.36
N ALA A 129 11.01 12.42 3.45
CA ALA A 129 10.64 12.43 2.03
C ALA A 129 10.77 13.82 1.36
N PHE A 130 11.67 14.67 1.84
CA PHE A 130 11.93 16.05 1.36
C PHE A 130 10.68 16.94 1.31
N GLY A 131 9.73 16.70 2.22
CA GLY A 131 8.45 17.42 2.28
C GLY A 131 7.35 16.87 1.37
N MET A 132 7.62 15.82 0.60
CA MET A 132 6.58 15.11 -0.15
C MET A 132 5.63 14.41 0.82
N ASP A 133 4.33 14.51 0.56
CA ASP A 133 3.36 13.58 1.13
C ASP A 133 3.39 12.22 0.40
N ALA A 134 2.61 11.27 0.87
CA ALA A 134 2.62 9.94 0.30
C ALA A 134 2.12 9.87 -1.15
N ASN A 135 1.19 10.75 -1.56
CA ASN A 135 0.74 10.84 -2.95
C ASN A 135 1.83 11.44 -3.85
N THR A 136 2.52 12.48 -3.37
CA THR A 136 3.64 13.10 -4.10
C THR A 136 4.80 12.11 -4.25
N LEU A 137 5.06 11.27 -3.24
CA LEU A 137 6.08 10.22 -3.31
C LEU A 137 5.68 9.12 -4.32
N LEU A 138 4.39 8.73 -4.42
CA LEU A 138 3.89 7.85 -5.47
C LEU A 138 4.01 8.50 -6.86
N ALA A 139 3.75 9.79 -6.97
CA ALA A 139 3.93 10.53 -8.21
C ALA A 139 5.40 10.55 -8.65
N TRP A 140 6.34 10.73 -7.70
CA TRP A 140 7.77 10.56 -8.00
C TRP A 140 8.09 9.15 -8.49
N HIS A 141 7.56 8.12 -7.83
CA HIS A 141 7.79 6.73 -8.24
C HIS A 141 7.31 6.49 -9.67
N LYS A 142 6.12 7.02 -10.04
CA LYS A 142 5.50 6.79 -11.35
C LYS A 142 6.07 7.67 -12.48
N TYR A 143 6.39 8.93 -12.18
CA TYR A 143 6.74 9.95 -13.17
C TYR A 143 8.10 10.63 -12.94
N GLY A 144 8.78 10.32 -11.85
CA GLY A 144 10.07 10.91 -11.47
C GLY A 144 11.26 9.96 -11.56
N GLY A 145 11.08 8.78 -12.22
CA GLY A 145 12.14 7.78 -12.39
C GLY A 145 12.24 6.77 -11.24
N GLY A 146 11.31 6.81 -10.27
CA GLY A 146 11.35 5.92 -9.11
C GLY A 146 11.16 4.45 -9.47
N ARG A 147 10.39 4.14 -10.53
CA ARG A 147 10.18 2.75 -10.99
C ARG A 147 11.49 2.12 -11.46
N GLU A 148 12.18 2.80 -12.36
CA GLU A 148 13.45 2.35 -12.93
C GLU A 148 14.53 2.19 -11.85
N LEU A 149 14.55 3.11 -10.88
CA LEU A 149 15.45 3.06 -9.74
C LEU A 149 15.15 1.88 -8.82
N LEU A 150 13.87 1.58 -8.57
CA LEU A 150 13.48 0.42 -7.76
C LEU A 150 13.83 -0.90 -8.46
N ASP A 151 13.59 -1.01 -9.77
CA ASP A 151 13.99 -2.18 -10.57
C ASP A 151 15.51 -2.38 -10.54
N LYS A 152 16.29 -1.30 -10.70
CA LYS A 152 17.75 -1.32 -10.59
C LYS A 152 18.19 -1.80 -9.21
N LEU A 153 17.51 -1.34 -8.17
CA LEU A 153 17.81 -1.69 -6.79
C LEU A 153 17.53 -3.17 -6.50
N TYR A 154 16.37 -3.71 -6.90
CA TYR A 154 16.08 -5.14 -6.73
C TYR A 154 17.05 -6.03 -7.53
N LYS A 155 17.42 -5.62 -8.74
CA LYS A 155 18.46 -6.31 -9.53
C LYS A 155 19.81 -6.32 -8.81
N SER A 156 20.19 -5.23 -8.13
CA SER A 156 21.48 -5.12 -7.42
C SER A 156 21.64 -6.12 -6.28
N ILE A 157 20.54 -6.57 -5.69
CA ILE A 157 20.52 -7.58 -4.62
C ILE A 157 20.10 -8.97 -5.10
N GLY A 158 19.99 -9.18 -6.42
CA GLY A 158 19.61 -10.45 -7.01
C GLY A 158 18.18 -10.89 -6.69
N ALA A 159 17.28 -9.98 -6.34
CA ALA A 159 15.90 -10.30 -6.03
C ALA A 159 15.10 -10.57 -7.33
N ASN A 160 14.50 -11.75 -7.42
CA ASN A 160 13.66 -12.16 -8.56
C ASN A 160 12.20 -11.74 -8.33
N VAL A 161 11.95 -10.43 -8.30
CA VAL A 161 10.63 -9.84 -8.04
C VAL A 161 10.27 -8.77 -9.06
N VAL A 162 8.95 -8.58 -9.25
CA VAL A 162 8.35 -7.39 -9.86
C VAL A 162 7.57 -6.69 -8.75
N SER A 163 7.86 -5.42 -8.53
CA SER A 163 7.35 -4.63 -7.41
C SER A 163 6.50 -3.46 -7.89
N PHE A 164 5.40 -3.22 -7.18
CA PHE A 164 4.48 -2.11 -7.38
C PHE A 164 4.24 -1.40 -6.05
N PRO A 165 4.94 -0.30 -5.77
CA PRO A 165 4.55 0.62 -4.71
C PRO A 165 3.15 1.18 -4.95
N TYR A 166 2.31 1.20 -3.91
CA TYR A 166 0.94 1.66 -3.99
C TYR A 166 0.39 2.10 -2.63
N GLY A 167 -0.81 2.66 -2.59
CA GLY A 167 -1.51 2.98 -1.36
C GLY A 167 -0.78 4.01 -0.53
N PRO A 168 -1.08 5.32 -0.73
CA PRO A 168 -0.38 6.37 0.00
C PRO A 168 -0.73 6.29 1.49
N MET A 169 0.25 5.97 2.32
CA MET A 169 0.13 6.03 3.77
C MET A 169 0.46 7.44 4.25
N PRO A 170 -0.46 8.10 4.99
CA PRO A 170 -0.20 9.43 5.54
C PRO A 170 0.90 9.39 6.60
N THR A 171 1.36 10.58 7.01
CA THR A 171 2.36 10.73 8.07
C THR A 171 2.01 9.90 9.30
N GLN A 172 2.95 9.07 9.72
CA GLN A 172 2.80 8.24 10.91
C GLN A 172 2.88 9.07 12.20
N PRO A 173 2.22 8.65 13.29
CA PRO A 173 2.49 9.16 14.61
C PRO A 173 3.98 9.00 14.96
N LEU A 174 4.53 9.91 15.77
CA LEU A 174 5.86 9.70 16.37
C LEU A 174 5.89 8.39 17.17
N GLY A 175 4.76 8.04 17.78
CA GLY A 175 4.57 6.75 18.43
C GLY A 175 3.83 6.84 19.75
N TRP A 176 3.83 5.71 20.47
CA TRP A 176 3.18 5.45 21.74
C TRP A 176 4.22 5.41 22.85
N PHE A 177 3.99 6.19 23.93
CA PHE A 177 4.95 6.45 24.99
C PHE A 177 4.29 6.33 26.36
N LYS A 178 5.08 6.10 27.42
CA LYS A 178 4.60 6.17 28.82
C LYS A 178 4.27 7.59 29.25
N LYS A 179 4.94 8.59 28.68
CA LYS A 179 4.75 10.03 28.92
C LYS A 179 5.01 10.82 27.65
N PRO A 180 4.46 12.03 27.49
CA PRO A 180 4.73 12.87 26.32
C PRO A 180 6.22 13.16 26.14
N ILE A 181 6.69 13.14 24.89
CA ILE A 181 8.00 13.62 24.48
C ILE A 181 7.94 15.16 24.38
N THR A 182 8.80 15.83 25.10
CA THR A 182 8.85 17.30 25.17
C THR A 182 10.11 17.89 24.56
N LYS A 183 11.18 17.10 24.48
CA LYS A 183 12.48 17.47 23.91
C LYS A 183 13.19 16.23 23.33
N ALA A 184 14.18 16.46 22.45
CA ALA A 184 14.93 15.38 21.84
C ALA A 184 15.67 14.48 22.86
N ASP A 185 16.12 15.06 23.97
CA ASP A 185 16.78 14.29 25.03
C ASP A 185 15.88 13.23 25.70
N ASP A 186 14.57 13.35 25.56
CA ASP A 186 13.63 12.35 26.11
C ASP A 186 13.73 10.99 25.41
N PHE A 187 14.40 10.89 24.25
CA PHE A 187 14.70 9.63 23.59
C PHE A 187 15.89 8.88 24.19
N LYS A 188 16.78 9.55 24.94
CA LYS A 188 17.98 8.93 25.47
C LYS A 188 17.65 7.72 26.36
N GLY A 189 18.18 6.55 25.97
CA GLY A 189 17.99 5.30 26.68
C GLY A 189 16.63 4.63 26.51
N LEU A 190 15.67 5.21 25.77
CA LEU A 190 14.41 4.54 25.48
C LEU A 190 14.63 3.29 24.63
N LYS A 191 14.05 2.17 25.05
CA LYS A 191 13.91 0.96 24.22
C LYS A 191 12.79 1.21 23.24
N PHE A 192 13.15 1.62 22.04
CA PHE A 192 12.19 2.11 21.02
C PHE A 192 12.11 1.18 19.83
N ARG A 193 10.89 0.87 19.38
CA ARG A 193 10.69 0.09 18.15
C ARG A 193 10.48 1.04 16.97
N THR A 194 11.27 0.85 15.94
CA THR A 194 11.04 1.45 14.60
C THR A 194 11.69 0.60 13.50
N VAL A 195 11.54 1.01 12.24
CA VAL A 195 12.05 0.31 11.06
C VAL A 195 12.69 1.28 10.06
N GLY A 196 13.35 0.75 9.04
CA GLY A 196 13.95 1.55 7.98
C GLY A 196 15.10 2.42 8.49
N ILE A 197 15.34 3.57 7.82
CA ILE A 197 16.38 4.54 8.23
C ILE A 197 16.01 5.25 9.54
N SER A 198 14.75 5.15 9.99
CA SER A 198 14.34 5.64 11.30
C SER A 198 15.10 4.97 12.45
N ILE A 199 15.61 3.74 12.24
CA ILE A 199 16.55 3.09 13.17
C ILE A 199 17.76 4.00 13.41
N ASP A 200 18.39 4.50 12.34
CA ASP A 200 19.56 5.36 12.45
C ASP A 200 19.20 6.73 13.07
N VAL A 201 18.02 7.27 12.73
CA VAL A 201 17.53 8.56 13.29
C VAL A 201 17.33 8.46 14.80
N PHE A 202 16.59 7.46 15.29
CA PHE A 202 16.33 7.33 16.73
C PHE A 202 17.55 6.86 17.50
N THR A 203 18.43 6.05 16.91
CA THR A 203 19.75 5.75 17.49
C THR A 203 20.58 7.02 17.62
N GLY A 204 20.57 7.91 16.61
CA GLY A 204 21.22 9.22 16.67
C GLY A 204 20.63 10.16 17.73
N LEU A 205 19.37 9.98 18.11
CA LEU A 205 18.72 10.66 19.24
C LEU A 205 19.00 10.01 20.59
N GLY A 206 19.76 8.90 20.60
CA GLY A 206 20.17 8.20 21.83
C GLY A 206 19.25 7.08 22.31
N ALA A 207 18.26 6.66 21.51
CA ALA A 207 17.41 5.53 21.82
C ALA A 207 18.11 4.18 21.59
N ALA A 208 17.72 3.15 22.36
CA ALA A 208 18.07 1.75 22.12
C ALA A 208 17.00 1.16 21.17
N VAL A 209 17.32 1.08 19.89
CA VAL A 209 16.34 0.76 18.85
C VAL A 209 16.31 -0.73 18.52
N ASN A 210 15.09 -1.30 18.40
CA ASN A 210 14.83 -2.65 17.92
C ASN A 210 13.80 -2.63 16.80
N ALA A 211 14.00 -3.43 15.75
CA ALA A 211 13.02 -3.64 14.69
C ALA A 211 12.20 -4.91 15.01
N LEU A 212 10.88 -4.76 15.09
CA LEU A 212 9.93 -5.85 15.25
C LEU A 212 8.79 -5.72 14.24
N PRO A 213 8.24 -6.82 13.70
CA PRO A 213 7.04 -6.78 12.89
C PRO A 213 5.83 -6.34 13.72
N GLY A 214 4.82 -5.73 13.04
CA GLY A 214 3.67 -5.10 13.70
C GLY A 214 2.96 -5.95 14.76
N GLY A 215 2.77 -7.25 14.49
CA GLY A 215 2.10 -8.16 15.43
C GLY A 215 2.87 -8.46 16.72
N GLU A 216 4.16 -8.14 16.79
CA GLU A 216 5.02 -8.42 17.94
C GLU A 216 5.21 -7.19 18.85
N ILE A 217 4.81 -5.99 18.41
CA ILE A 217 5.10 -4.73 19.09
C ILE A 217 4.36 -4.64 20.43
N VAL A 218 3.02 -4.74 20.40
CA VAL A 218 2.20 -4.61 21.61
C VAL A 218 2.56 -5.67 22.67
N PRO A 219 2.73 -6.97 22.33
CA PRO A 219 3.24 -7.95 23.27
C PRO A 219 4.62 -7.61 23.84
N ALA A 220 5.50 -6.98 23.08
CA ALA A 220 6.82 -6.55 23.58
C ALA A 220 6.73 -5.34 24.52
N MET A 221 5.83 -4.39 24.26
CA MET A 221 5.53 -3.27 25.14
C MET A 221 4.91 -3.74 26.47
N ASP A 222 3.93 -4.64 26.40
CA ASP A 222 3.24 -5.19 27.58
C ASP A 222 4.22 -5.90 28.52
N ARG A 223 5.17 -6.66 27.99
CA ARG A 223 6.23 -7.34 28.75
C ARG A 223 7.38 -6.43 29.20
N GLY A 224 7.37 -5.13 28.86
CA GLY A 224 8.45 -4.20 29.21
C GLY A 224 9.76 -4.40 28.43
N LEU A 225 9.73 -5.16 27.33
CA LEU A 225 10.86 -5.30 26.40
C LEU A 225 11.07 -4.02 25.59
N LEU A 226 9.99 -3.25 25.38
CA LEU A 226 9.98 -1.92 24.78
C LEU A 226 9.39 -0.91 25.76
N ASP A 227 9.96 0.30 25.76
CA ASP A 227 9.40 1.45 26.51
C ASP A 227 8.43 2.25 25.66
N ALA A 228 8.64 2.25 24.34
CA ALA A 228 7.85 2.97 23.37
C ALA A 228 7.98 2.35 21.98
N ALA A 229 6.99 2.61 21.12
CA ALA A 229 7.00 2.15 19.74
C ALA A 229 6.16 3.05 18.84
N GLU A 230 6.51 3.12 17.57
CA GLU A 230 5.62 3.54 16.49
C GLU A 230 5.08 2.32 15.74
N PHE A 231 3.95 2.51 15.04
CA PHE A 231 3.56 1.54 14.02
C PHE A 231 3.06 2.24 12.77
N ASN A 232 1.78 2.76 12.75
CA ASN A 232 1.38 3.45 11.53
C ASN A 232 0.22 4.45 11.68
N ASN A 233 -0.96 4.01 12.11
CA ASN A 233 -2.18 4.82 12.02
C ASN A 233 -3.21 4.43 13.07
N ALA A 234 -4.24 5.27 13.21
CA ALA A 234 -5.26 5.10 14.23
C ALA A 234 -5.98 3.73 14.18
N SER A 235 -6.25 3.19 12.99
CA SER A 235 -6.97 1.91 12.86
C SER A 235 -6.09 0.72 13.16
N SER A 236 -4.89 0.65 12.58
CA SER A 236 -3.92 -0.42 12.88
C SER A 236 -3.51 -0.40 14.35
N ASP A 237 -3.13 0.76 14.86
CA ASP A 237 -2.66 0.90 16.25
C ASP A 237 -3.76 0.49 17.23
N ARG A 238 -5.02 0.90 16.95
CA ARG A 238 -6.16 0.52 17.76
C ARG A 238 -6.42 -0.98 17.75
N ILE A 239 -6.50 -1.60 16.56
CA ILE A 239 -6.83 -3.02 16.44
C ILE A 239 -5.72 -3.94 16.95
N LEU A 240 -4.48 -3.49 16.90
CA LEU A 240 -3.33 -4.22 17.44
C LEU A 240 -3.26 -4.13 18.98
N GLY A 241 -3.94 -3.15 19.59
CA GLY A 241 -4.05 -3.01 21.04
C GLY A 241 -3.06 -2.00 21.67
N PHE A 242 -2.50 -1.07 20.91
CA PHE A 242 -1.65 -0.02 21.48
C PHE A 242 -2.33 0.79 22.58
N PRO A 243 -3.64 1.14 22.48
CA PRO A 243 -4.35 1.80 23.58
C PRO A 243 -4.40 1.01 24.89
N ASP A 244 -4.20 -0.30 24.87
CA ASP A 244 -4.25 -1.14 26.07
C ASP A 244 -2.95 -1.05 26.87
N VAL A 245 -1.82 -0.81 26.18
CA VAL A 245 -0.48 -0.76 26.80
C VAL A 245 0.05 0.68 26.95
N SER A 246 -0.55 1.67 26.27
CA SER A 246 -0.20 3.10 26.42
C SER A 246 -1.42 3.98 26.20
N LYS A 247 -1.50 5.10 26.94
CA LYS A 247 -2.53 6.14 26.76
C LYS A 247 -1.99 7.43 26.15
N VAL A 248 -0.71 7.47 25.79
CA VAL A 248 -0.04 8.64 25.24
C VAL A 248 0.43 8.33 23.83
N CYS A 249 -0.16 8.99 22.84
CA CYS A 249 0.26 8.96 21.45
C CYS A 249 0.76 10.33 21.01
N MET A 250 1.99 10.40 20.52
CA MET A 250 2.58 11.61 19.95
C MET A 250 2.34 11.65 18.45
N LEU A 251 1.73 12.74 17.97
CA LEU A 251 1.44 12.92 16.52
C LEU A 251 2.55 13.71 15.85
N GLN A 252 2.65 13.55 14.53
CA GLN A 252 3.58 14.26 13.65
C GLN A 252 5.05 13.88 13.88
N SER A 253 5.67 13.36 12.85
CA SER A 253 7.08 13.01 12.89
C SER A 253 7.66 12.96 11.47
N TYR A 254 8.94 13.26 11.36
CA TYR A 254 9.69 13.12 10.12
C TYR A 254 10.37 11.76 9.97
N HIS A 255 10.16 10.82 10.90
CA HIS A 255 10.77 9.50 10.79
C HIS A 255 10.16 8.67 9.66
N GLN A 256 8.84 8.80 9.44
CA GLN A 256 8.07 8.21 8.34
C GLN A 256 6.95 9.18 7.95
N SER A 257 7.32 10.28 7.29
CA SER A 257 6.36 11.34 6.91
C SER A 257 5.48 10.95 5.73
N ALA A 258 5.96 10.04 4.89
CA ALA A 258 5.26 9.47 3.75
C ALA A 258 5.75 8.05 3.53
N GLU A 259 4.83 7.11 3.33
CA GLU A 259 5.15 5.72 3.08
C GLU A 259 4.22 5.11 2.04
N GLN A 260 4.61 3.98 1.48
CA GLN A 260 3.85 3.23 0.50
C GLN A 260 3.87 1.76 0.84
N PHE A 261 2.76 1.09 0.58
CA PHE A 261 2.75 -0.36 0.53
C PHE A 261 3.48 -0.84 -0.71
N GLU A 262 3.78 -2.11 -0.69
CA GLU A 262 4.37 -2.84 -1.81
C GLU A 262 3.54 -4.08 -2.12
N ILE A 263 3.14 -4.18 -3.38
CA ILE A 263 2.68 -5.41 -4.00
C ILE A 263 3.86 -6.00 -4.76
N MET A 264 4.28 -7.21 -4.42
CA MET A 264 5.36 -7.87 -5.13
C MET A 264 4.91 -9.22 -5.69
N PHE A 265 5.39 -9.54 -6.89
CA PHE A 265 5.24 -10.84 -7.54
C PHE A 265 6.60 -11.51 -7.68
N ASN A 266 6.65 -12.82 -7.56
CA ASN A 266 7.79 -13.55 -8.11
C ASN A 266 7.89 -13.26 -9.61
N LYS A 267 9.05 -12.75 -10.05
CA LYS A 267 9.22 -12.27 -11.44
C LYS A 267 8.96 -13.38 -12.48
N THR A 268 9.44 -14.58 -12.24
CA THR A 268 9.24 -15.70 -13.17
C THR A 268 7.75 -16.03 -13.34
N LYS A 269 6.98 -15.99 -12.24
CA LYS A 269 5.53 -16.22 -12.26
C LYS A 269 4.79 -15.06 -12.95
N TYR A 270 5.20 -13.80 -12.67
CA TYR A 270 4.62 -12.62 -13.29
C TYR A 270 4.86 -12.58 -14.80
N ASP A 271 6.09 -12.86 -15.25
CA ASP A 271 6.45 -12.83 -16.66
C ASP A 271 5.72 -13.92 -17.46
N ALA A 272 5.37 -15.06 -16.82
CA ALA A 272 4.58 -16.13 -17.41
C ALA A 272 3.08 -15.79 -17.58
N LEU A 273 2.59 -14.72 -16.95
CA LEU A 273 1.21 -14.29 -17.11
C LEU A 273 0.97 -13.75 -18.54
N PRO A 274 -0.23 -13.98 -19.12
CA PRO A 274 -0.63 -13.29 -20.35
C PRO A 274 -0.51 -11.77 -20.23
N GLU A 275 -0.13 -11.09 -21.31
CA GLU A 275 0.04 -9.64 -21.34
C GLU A 275 -1.19 -8.88 -20.82
N LYS A 276 -2.39 -9.32 -21.23
CA LYS A 276 -3.66 -8.76 -20.74
C LYS A 276 -3.78 -8.83 -19.22
N MET A 277 -3.34 -9.93 -18.58
CA MET A 277 -3.39 -10.05 -17.12
C MET A 277 -2.37 -9.13 -16.43
N ARG A 278 -1.17 -8.99 -17.01
CA ARG A 278 -0.18 -8.03 -16.50
C ARG A 278 -0.69 -6.58 -16.58
N ALA A 279 -1.37 -6.21 -17.66
CA ALA A 279 -2.01 -4.92 -17.78
C ALA A 279 -3.11 -4.72 -16.71
N VAL A 280 -3.97 -5.72 -16.51
CA VAL A 280 -5.01 -5.71 -15.46
C VAL A 280 -4.38 -5.52 -14.07
N ILE A 281 -3.29 -6.22 -13.75
CA ILE A 281 -2.58 -6.05 -12.48
C ILE A 281 -2.15 -4.59 -12.29
N GLY A 282 -1.56 -3.95 -13.31
CA GLY A 282 -1.17 -2.55 -13.25
C GLY A 282 -2.33 -1.62 -12.91
N TYR A 283 -3.49 -1.79 -13.56
CA TYR A 283 -4.69 -0.99 -13.26
C TYR A 283 -5.31 -1.34 -11.91
N ALA A 284 -5.26 -2.62 -11.49
CA ALA A 284 -5.74 -3.03 -10.16
C ALA A 284 -4.90 -2.41 -9.04
N VAL A 285 -3.59 -2.24 -9.23
CA VAL A 285 -2.71 -1.51 -8.30
C VAL A 285 -3.17 -0.05 -8.15
N GLU A 286 -3.47 0.64 -9.25
CA GLU A 286 -3.94 2.02 -9.20
C GLU A 286 -5.32 2.13 -8.54
N ALA A 287 -6.25 1.25 -8.90
CA ALA A 287 -7.58 1.20 -8.30
C ALA A 287 -7.53 0.88 -6.80
N ALA A 288 -6.68 -0.06 -6.39
CA ALA A 288 -6.46 -0.39 -4.98
C ALA A 288 -5.82 0.77 -4.22
N SER A 289 -4.90 1.50 -4.84
CA SER A 289 -4.25 2.68 -4.27
C SER A 289 -5.26 3.79 -3.95
N ALA A 290 -6.14 4.11 -4.89
CA ALA A 290 -7.18 5.12 -4.71
C ALA A 290 -8.21 4.72 -3.64
N ASP A 291 -8.72 3.48 -3.72
CA ASP A 291 -9.70 2.95 -2.76
C ASP A 291 -9.14 2.90 -1.33
N MET A 292 -7.89 2.44 -1.18
CA MET A 292 -7.20 2.44 0.11
C MET A 292 -7.08 3.86 0.69
N ALA A 293 -6.69 4.85 -0.12
CA ALA A 293 -6.54 6.23 0.34
C ALA A 293 -7.86 6.79 0.90
N TRP A 294 -8.98 6.53 0.23
CA TRP A 294 -10.30 6.97 0.68
C TRP A 294 -10.78 6.20 1.91
N LYS A 295 -10.62 4.89 1.92
CA LYS A 295 -10.94 4.02 3.08
C LYS A 295 -10.12 4.42 4.31
N ALA A 296 -8.84 4.75 4.13
CA ALA A 296 -7.97 5.23 5.20
C ALA A 296 -8.50 6.52 5.83
N ILE A 297 -8.90 7.52 5.03
CA ILE A 297 -9.46 8.78 5.56
C ILE A 297 -10.67 8.51 6.44
N ASP A 298 -11.62 7.69 5.97
CA ASP A 298 -12.84 7.37 6.72
C ASP A 298 -12.54 6.58 8.00
N ARG A 299 -11.79 5.48 7.89
CA ARG A 299 -11.53 4.56 9.00
C ARG A 299 -10.61 5.20 10.05
N TYR A 300 -9.50 5.80 9.63
CA TYR A 300 -8.54 6.39 10.57
C TYR A 300 -9.13 7.55 11.35
N SER A 301 -9.95 8.39 10.71
CA SER A 301 -10.62 9.52 11.41
C SER A 301 -11.64 9.04 12.43
N LYS A 302 -12.41 8.00 12.14
CA LYS A 302 -13.36 7.38 13.08
C LYS A 302 -12.62 6.77 14.27
N ASP A 303 -11.61 5.96 14.02
CA ASP A 303 -10.85 5.27 15.06
C ASP A 303 -10.05 6.25 15.93
N TYR A 304 -9.52 7.34 15.34
CA TYR A 304 -8.88 8.43 16.07
C TYR A 304 -9.81 9.05 17.12
N ILE A 305 -11.06 9.37 16.74
CA ILE A 305 -12.06 9.93 17.66
C ILE A 305 -12.48 8.88 18.70
N GLU A 306 -12.66 7.63 18.32
CA GLU A 306 -13.00 6.56 19.26
C GLU A 306 -11.92 6.32 20.30
N MET A 307 -10.66 6.33 19.92
CA MET A 307 -9.55 6.23 20.88
C MET A 307 -9.56 7.34 21.91
N GLN A 308 -9.88 8.58 21.50
CA GLN A 308 -10.00 9.71 22.43
C GLN A 308 -11.20 9.57 23.36
N THR A 309 -12.37 9.22 22.84
CA THR A 309 -13.65 9.29 23.55
C THR A 309 -13.98 8.04 24.34
N LYS A 310 -13.56 6.87 23.86
CA LYS A 310 -13.91 5.56 24.45
C LYS A 310 -12.73 4.88 25.15
N GLN A 311 -11.49 5.11 24.68
CA GLN A 311 -10.30 4.43 25.20
C GLN A 311 -9.37 5.36 26.01
N ASN A 312 -9.76 6.62 26.20
CA ASN A 312 -9.01 7.62 26.98
C ASN A 312 -7.58 7.88 26.48
N VAL A 313 -7.33 7.71 25.18
CA VAL A 313 -6.04 8.03 24.58
C VAL A 313 -5.85 9.54 24.51
N LYS A 314 -4.69 10.00 24.92
CA LYS A 314 -4.29 11.41 24.85
C LYS A 314 -3.32 11.58 23.69
N PHE A 315 -3.73 12.37 22.70
CA PHE A 315 -2.90 12.71 21.56
C PHE A 315 -2.21 14.04 21.76
N TYR A 316 -0.91 14.06 21.57
CA TYR A 316 -0.08 15.26 21.70
C TYR A 316 0.63 15.55 20.38
N LYS A 317 0.80 16.81 20.04
CA LYS A 317 1.68 17.19 18.93
C LYS A 317 3.13 17.09 19.37
N THR A 318 3.97 16.58 18.48
CA THR A 318 5.41 16.62 18.67
C THR A 318 5.90 18.07 18.62
N PRO A 319 6.70 18.53 19.59
CA PRO A 319 7.24 19.87 19.58
C PRO A 319 8.11 20.16 18.35
N ASP A 320 8.03 21.35 17.79
CA ASP A 320 8.78 21.75 16.60
C ASP A 320 10.30 21.57 16.77
N ALA A 321 10.84 21.82 17.97
CA ALA A 321 12.25 21.60 18.28
C ALA A 321 12.67 20.11 18.14
N VAL A 322 11.77 19.18 18.47
CA VAL A 322 12.00 17.75 18.26
C VAL A 322 11.97 17.42 16.76
N LEU A 323 10.98 17.95 16.02
CA LEU A 323 10.88 17.76 14.57
C LEU A 323 12.12 18.30 13.84
N GLN A 324 12.59 19.50 14.20
CA GLN A 324 13.83 20.08 13.64
C GLN A 324 15.06 19.22 13.96
N THR A 325 15.12 18.64 15.15
CA THR A 325 16.23 17.74 15.51
C THR A 325 16.16 16.45 14.71
N GLN A 326 14.97 15.87 14.47
CA GLN A 326 14.82 14.71 13.59
C GLN A 326 15.34 14.98 12.19
N LEU A 327 15.06 16.13 11.58
CA LEU A 327 15.57 16.50 10.26
C LEU A 327 17.10 16.55 10.24
N LYS A 328 17.73 17.18 11.24
CA LYS A 328 19.20 17.25 11.34
C LYS A 328 19.84 15.87 11.50
N VAL A 329 19.27 15.02 12.33
CA VAL A 329 19.78 13.66 12.55
C VAL A 329 19.56 12.79 11.31
N TYR A 330 18.42 12.96 10.61
CA TYR A 330 18.19 12.32 9.33
C TYR A 330 19.24 12.70 8.30
N ASP A 331 19.56 13.99 8.16
CA ASP A 331 20.59 14.45 7.21
C ASP A 331 21.96 13.78 7.47
N GLN A 332 22.32 13.61 8.75
CA GLN A 332 23.57 12.91 9.12
C GLN A 332 23.51 11.42 8.76
N ALA A 333 22.40 10.75 9.06
CA ALA A 333 22.20 9.34 8.74
C ALA A 333 22.19 9.11 7.22
N ALA A 334 21.47 9.94 6.47
CA ALA A 334 21.37 9.87 5.02
C ALA A 334 22.73 10.13 4.34
N ALA A 335 23.48 11.12 4.79
CA ALA A 335 24.82 11.40 4.28
C ALA A 335 25.76 10.19 4.45
N LYS A 336 25.71 9.52 5.60
CA LYS A 336 26.48 8.30 5.84
C LYS A 336 26.05 7.17 4.90
N LYS A 337 24.74 6.94 4.74
CA LYS A 337 24.23 5.90 3.82
C LYS A 337 24.60 6.20 2.36
N ALA A 338 24.53 7.47 1.95
CA ALA A 338 24.90 7.90 0.61
C ALA A 338 26.42 7.74 0.32
N ALA A 339 27.27 7.87 1.34
CA ALA A 339 28.70 7.63 1.21
C ALA A 339 29.02 6.14 0.96
N ASP A 340 28.28 5.25 1.64
CA ASP A 340 28.51 3.80 1.61
C ASP A 340 27.72 3.09 0.48
N ASN A 341 26.68 3.73 -0.08
CA ASN A 341 25.75 3.12 -1.04
C ASN A 341 25.44 4.07 -2.22
N PRO A 342 26.09 3.88 -3.39
CA PRO A 342 25.85 4.71 -4.57
C PRO A 342 24.39 4.75 -5.02
N LEU A 343 23.63 3.63 -4.88
CA LEU A 343 22.19 3.59 -5.22
C LEU A 343 21.36 4.44 -4.25
N PHE A 344 21.71 4.44 -2.96
CA PHE A 344 21.04 5.32 -1.99
C PHE A 344 21.22 6.79 -2.42
N LYS A 345 22.46 7.19 -2.74
CA LYS A 345 22.79 8.55 -3.20
C LYS A 345 22.02 8.93 -4.47
N GLU A 346 21.95 8.02 -5.45
CA GLU A 346 21.26 8.24 -6.73
C GLU A 346 19.75 8.44 -6.52
N ILE A 347 19.13 7.57 -5.72
CA ILE A 347 17.69 7.62 -5.43
C ILE A 347 17.36 8.88 -4.62
N GLU A 348 18.15 9.18 -3.59
CA GLU A 348 17.96 10.39 -2.79
C GLU A 348 18.04 11.66 -3.65
N ALA A 349 19.02 11.75 -4.55
CA ALA A 349 19.16 12.88 -5.46
C ALA A 349 17.94 13.04 -6.39
N SER A 350 17.43 11.93 -6.94
CA SER A 350 16.22 11.90 -7.76
C SER A 350 15.00 12.39 -6.98
N GLN A 351 14.79 11.91 -5.74
CA GLN A 351 13.70 12.35 -4.87
C GLN A 351 13.80 13.85 -4.56
N ARG A 352 14.99 14.34 -4.19
CA ARG A 352 15.23 15.77 -3.91
C ARG A 352 14.88 16.65 -5.11
N GLN A 353 15.32 16.27 -6.31
CA GLN A 353 15.02 17.01 -7.53
C GLN A 353 13.51 17.06 -7.81
N PHE A 354 12.80 15.94 -7.66
CA PHE A 354 11.38 15.90 -7.85
C PHE A 354 10.63 16.71 -6.79
N ALA A 355 10.99 16.56 -5.53
CA ALA A 355 10.40 17.26 -4.39
C ALA A 355 10.57 18.78 -4.52
N GLN A 356 11.73 19.26 -4.94
CA GLN A 356 12.01 20.70 -5.07
C GLN A 356 10.96 21.43 -5.92
N ARG A 357 10.49 20.82 -7.02
CA ARG A 357 9.46 21.42 -7.88
C ARG A 357 8.04 21.10 -7.44
N SER A 358 7.77 19.83 -7.04
CA SER A 358 6.42 19.38 -6.74
C SER A 358 5.91 19.88 -5.40
N VAL A 359 6.75 19.88 -4.38
CA VAL A 359 6.41 20.42 -3.05
C VAL A 359 6.30 21.93 -3.10
N LYS A 360 7.19 22.61 -3.84
CA LYS A 360 7.06 24.07 -4.03
C LYS A 360 5.72 24.43 -4.65
N TRP A 361 5.33 23.76 -5.75
CA TRP A 361 4.03 23.98 -6.39
C TRP A 361 2.87 23.72 -5.40
N TYR A 362 2.94 22.65 -4.63
CA TYR A 362 1.93 22.31 -3.64
C TYR A 362 1.80 23.41 -2.56
N LEU A 363 2.93 23.85 -1.99
CA LEU A 363 2.94 24.90 -0.97
C LEU A 363 2.43 26.26 -1.48
N ASP A 364 2.70 26.59 -2.74
CA ASP A 364 2.29 27.85 -3.36
C ASP A 364 0.79 27.85 -3.74
N THR A 365 0.18 26.67 -4.00
CA THR A 365 -1.19 26.56 -4.52
C THR A 365 -2.23 26.11 -3.51
N GLN A 366 -1.82 25.43 -2.43
CA GLN A 366 -2.75 24.90 -1.42
C GLN A 366 -3.19 26.00 -0.45
N VAL A 367 -4.51 26.08 -0.25
CA VAL A 367 -5.06 26.90 0.85
C VAL A 367 -4.93 26.16 2.19
N SER A 368 -4.85 26.90 3.29
CA SER A 368 -4.72 26.34 4.63
C SER A 368 -5.98 25.58 5.06
N SER A 369 -5.93 24.24 5.06
CA SER A 369 -7.00 23.42 5.63
C SER A 369 -7.26 23.73 7.11
N ARG A 370 -6.21 24.08 7.86
CA ARG A 370 -6.35 24.50 9.27
C ARG A 370 -7.16 25.79 9.42
N MET A 371 -6.93 26.75 8.52
CA MET A 371 -7.70 28.02 8.56
C MET A 371 -9.19 27.75 8.33
N ALA A 372 -9.52 26.95 7.30
CA ALA A 372 -10.91 26.57 7.01
C ALA A 372 -11.53 25.76 8.16
N TYR A 373 -10.81 24.76 8.68
CA TYR A 373 -11.29 23.95 9.80
C TYR A 373 -11.59 24.83 11.04
N ASN A 374 -10.70 25.74 11.39
CA ASN A 374 -10.90 26.62 12.53
C ASN A 374 -12.09 27.58 12.33
N HIS A 375 -12.29 28.04 11.10
CA HIS A 375 -13.44 28.90 10.78
C HIS A 375 -14.78 28.19 11.03
N TYR A 376 -14.90 26.93 10.65
CA TYR A 376 -16.18 26.21 10.76
C TYR A 376 -16.39 25.51 12.10
N PHE A 377 -15.33 25.09 12.78
CA PHE A 377 -15.44 24.14 13.90
C PHE A 377 -14.75 24.57 15.19
N ALA A 378 -13.83 25.55 15.17
CA ALA A 378 -13.27 26.04 16.41
C ALA A 378 -14.32 26.88 17.18
N LYS A 379 -14.46 26.59 18.48
CA LYS A 379 -15.28 27.47 19.35
C LYS A 379 -14.70 28.87 19.33
N PRO A 380 -15.53 29.94 19.24
CA PRO A 380 -15.04 31.29 19.42
C PRO A 380 -14.27 31.37 20.74
N ALA A 381 -13.11 32.00 20.72
CA ALA A 381 -12.41 32.29 21.97
C ALA A 381 -13.38 33.08 22.85
N ALA A 382 -13.66 32.56 24.06
CA ALA A 382 -14.49 33.30 25.01
C ALA A 382 -13.89 34.72 25.14
N GLN A 383 -14.65 35.74 24.73
CA GLN A 383 -14.26 37.10 24.93
C GLN A 383 -14.03 37.25 26.45
N LYS A 384 -12.78 37.45 26.85
CA LYS A 384 -12.50 37.86 28.22
C LYS A 384 -13.13 39.23 28.39
N SER A 385 -14.29 39.26 29.04
CA SER A 385 -14.92 40.47 29.56
C SER A 385 -14.10 41.05 30.69
#